data_ebeb336fc7d1ae447f677125c3351275
#
_entry.id   ebeb336fc7d1ae447f677125c3351275
#
_cell.length_a   1.000
_cell.length_b   1.000
_cell.length_c   1.000
_cell.angle_alpha   90.00
_cell.angle_beta   90.00
_cell.angle_gamma   90.00
#
_symmetry.space_group_name_H-M   'P 1'
#
loop_
_entity.id
_entity.type
_entity.pdbx_description
1 polymer ?
#
loop_
_entity_poly.entity_id
_entity_poly.type
_entity_poly.pdbx_seq_one_letter_code
_entity_poly.pdbx_strand_id
1 'polypeptide(L)'
;MLTIHPVIQSLSIVLSLYVFYLGIRRFRFIHLHQKAIFPWKRHVALGKAALGILMAGMIGGLALVYVYWHGFIVTGMHGKIGVLIAPFIIFGFLSGVYINRKKKNGRLLPLVHGLNNLFVLVLCLIQIVSGLQVYRSFVLGG
;
A
#
# COMPACT_ATOMS: atom_id res chain seq x y z
N MET A 1 6.43 -16.39 -14.67
CA MET A 1 5.74 -16.22 -13.36
C MET A 1 6.41 -15.17 -12.47
N LEU A 2 7.73 -15.09 -12.41
CA LEU A 2 8.46 -14.11 -11.55
C LEU A 2 8.18 -12.63 -11.84
N THR A 3 7.71 -12.30 -13.06
CA THR A 3 7.32 -10.93 -13.45
C THR A 3 5.93 -10.50 -12.96
N ILE A 4 5.08 -11.45 -12.56
CA ILE A 4 3.68 -11.16 -12.15
C ILE A 4 3.66 -10.31 -10.88
N HIS A 5 4.47 -10.68 -9.88
CA HIS A 5 4.56 -9.95 -8.61
C HIS A 5 4.93 -8.46 -8.81
N PRO A 6 6.05 -8.08 -9.48
CA PRO A 6 6.39 -6.68 -9.65
C PRO A 6 5.36 -5.91 -10.48
N VAL A 7 4.72 -6.52 -11.48
CA VAL A 7 3.67 -5.87 -12.28
C VAL A 7 2.44 -5.55 -11.41
N ILE A 8 1.92 -6.55 -10.67
CA ILE A 8 0.76 -6.35 -9.79
C ILE A 8 1.06 -5.30 -8.72
N GLN A 9 2.24 -5.33 -8.10
CA GLN A 9 2.63 -4.35 -7.09
C GLN A 9 2.76 -2.95 -7.67
N SER A 10 3.35 -2.79 -8.84
CA SER A 10 3.47 -1.48 -9.51
C SER A 10 2.09 -0.89 -9.81
N LEU A 11 1.17 -1.67 -10.37
CA LEU A 11 -0.21 -1.23 -10.62
C LEU A 11 -0.94 -0.84 -9.32
N SER A 12 -0.74 -1.62 -8.26
CA SER A 12 -1.34 -1.32 -6.96
C SER A 12 -0.77 -0.04 -6.33
N ILE A 13 0.52 0.22 -6.50
CA ILE A 13 1.15 1.46 -6.02
C ILE A 13 0.59 2.68 -6.78
N VAL A 14 0.45 2.60 -8.11
CA VAL A 14 -0.17 3.67 -8.91
C VAL A 14 -1.61 3.93 -8.45
N LEU A 15 -2.38 2.86 -8.22
CA LEU A 15 -3.73 2.98 -7.68
C LEU A 15 -3.73 3.62 -6.29
N SER A 16 -2.79 3.24 -5.42
CA SER A 16 -2.65 3.80 -4.07
C SER A 16 -2.29 5.29 -4.09
N LEU A 17 -1.44 5.73 -5.01
CA LEU A 17 -1.13 7.15 -5.24
C LEU A 17 -2.39 7.94 -5.63
N TYR A 18 -3.19 7.39 -6.53
CA TYR A 18 -4.45 8.02 -6.91
C TYR A 18 -5.44 8.10 -5.74
N VAL A 19 -5.58 7.03 -4.95
CA VAL A 19 -6.42 7.00 -3.74
C VAL A 19 -5.93 8.00 -2.71
N PHE A 20 -4.61 8.12 -2.53
CA PHE A 20 -4.00 9.10 -1.63
C PHE A 20 -4.31 10.54 -2.08
N TYR A 21 -4.18 10.82 -3.38
CA TYR A 21 -4.60 12.11 -3.95
C TYR A 21 -6.06 12.44 -3.62
N LEU A 22 -6.98 11.47 -3.74
CA LEU A 22 -8.38 11.68 -3.34
C LEU A 22 -8.50 11.97 -1.83
N GLY A 23 -7.69 11.30 -1.00
CA GLY A 23 -7.63 11.51 0.45
C GLY A 23 -7.14 12.91 0.85
N ILE A 24 -6.16 13.47 0.12
CA ILE A 24 -5.69 14.84 0.32
C ILE A 24 -6.83 15.86 0.19
N ARG A 25 -7.80 15.64 -0.70
CA ARG A 25 -8.96 16.53 -0.85
C ARG A 25 -9.79 16.59 0.44
N ARG A 26 -9.93 15.45 1.15
CA ARG A 26 -10.58 15.42 2.47
C ARG A 26 -9.74 16.13 3.53
N PHE A 27 -8.43 15.91 3.54
CA PHE A 27 -7.51 16.61 4.45
C PHE A 27 -7.61 18.14 4.30
N ARG A 28 -7.58 18.64 3.05
CA ARG A 28 -7.74 20.06 2.74
C ARG A 28 -9.06 20.62 3.26
N PHE A 29 -10.14 19.87 3.13
CA PHE A 29 -11.46 20.29 3.63
C PHE A 29 -11.53 20.34 5.16
N ILE A 30 -11.05 19.25 5.83
CA ILE A 30 -11.21 19.13 7.30
C ILE A 30 -10.17 19.95 8.09
N HIS A 31 -8.92 19.97 7.63
CA HIS A 31 -7.80 20.52 8.39
C HIS A 31 -7.35 21.91 7.89
N LEU A 32 -7.45 22.18 6.60
CA LEU A 32 -7.05 23.46 6.02
C LEU A 32 -8.24 24.40 5.74
N HIS A 33 -9.46 23.98 6.07
CA HIS A 33 -10.70 24.75 5.86
C HIS A 33 -10.90 25.23 4.40
N GLN A 34 -10.30 24.53 3.42
CA GLN A 34 -10.40 24.84 2.01
C GLN A 34 -11.63 24.21 1.39
N LYS A 35 -12.29 24.89 0.47
CA LYS A 35 -13.37 24.29 -0.34
C LYS A 35 -12.80 23.18 -1.21
N ALA A 36 -13.15 21.93 -0.90
CA ALA A 36 -12.73 20.76 -1.67
C ALA A 36 -13.84 19.70 -1.72
N ILE A 37 -14.14 19.20 -2.92
CA ILE A 37 -15.08 18.09 -3.09
C ILE A 37 -14.32 16.79 -2.86
N PHE A 38 -14.72 16.02 -1.85
CA PHE A 38 -14.14 14.70 -1.56
C PHE A 38 -15.03 13.58 -2.11
N PRO A 39 -14.60 12.85 -3.16
CA PRO A 39 -15.36 11.75 -3.74
C PRO A 39 -15.24 10.48 -2.87
N TRP A 40 -15.86 10.47 -1.69
CA TRP A 40 -15.69 9.49 -0.65
C TRP A 40 -15.99 8.03 -1.10
N LYS A 41 -17.04 7.82 -1.90
CA LYS A 41 -17.38 6.47 -2.42
C LYS A 41 -16.24 5.88 -3.25
N ARG A 42 -15.68 6.71 -4.16
CA ARG A 42 -14.54 6.32 -5.02
C ARG A 42 -13.29 6.09 -4.18
N HIS A 43 -12.97 6.98 -3.24
CA HIS A 43 -11.83 6.81 -2.33
C HIS A 43 -11.94 5.51 -1.52
N VAL A 44 -13.10 5.19 -0.96
CA VAL A 44 -13.32 3.97 -0.18
C VAL A 44 -13.23 2.71 -1.04
N ALA A 45 -13.88 2.68 -2.20
CA ALA A 45 -13.87 1.51 -3.08
C ALA A 45 -12.46 1.21 -3.60
N LEU A 46 -11.80 2.22 -4.16
CA LEU A 46 -10.44 2.07 -4.70
C LEU A 46 -9.40 1.86 -3.60
N GLY A 47 -9.58 2.45 -2.41
CA GLY A 47 -8.69 2.24 -1.26
C GLY A 47 -8.72 0.80 -0.77
N LYS A 48 -9.90 0.18 -0.68
CA LYS A 48 -10.02 -1.25 -0.35
C LYS A 48 -9.33 -2.12 -1.40
N ALA A 49 -9.55 -1.82 -2.69
CA ALA A 49 -8.92 -2.56 -3.78
C ALA A 49 -7.39 -2.41 -3.73
N ALA A 50 -6.88 -1.19 -3.60
CA ALA A 50 -5.44 -0.92 -3.56
C ALA A 50 -4.74 -1.66 -2.40
N LEU A 51 -5.23 -1.50 -1.17
CA LEU A 51 -4.64 -2.16 0.00
C LEU A 51 -4.81 -3.69 -0.05
N GLY A 52 -5.95 -4.18 -0.59
CA GLY A 52 -6.18 -5.61 -0.80
C GLY A 52 -5.21 -6.23 -1.81
N ILE A 53 -4.97 -5.54 -2.94
CA ILE A 53 -4.02 -5.99 -3.97
C ILE A 53 -2.58 -5.92 -3.45
N LEU A 54 -2.20 -4.85 -2.71
CA LEU A 54 -0.89 -4.75 -2.06
C LEU A 54 -0.64 -5.93 -1.12
N MET A 55 -1.63 -6.28 -0.29
CA MET A 55 -1.54 -7.41 0.63
C MET A 55 -1.45 -8.75 -0.11
N ALA A 56 -2.32 -8.98 -1.08
CA ALA A 56 -2.31 -10.20 -1.89
C ALA A 56 -0.99 -10.35 -2.66
N GLY A 57 -0.49 -9.26 -3.24
CA GLY A 57 0.79 -9.25 -3.95
C GLY A 57 1.99 -9.50 -3.01
N MET A 58 1.96 -8.99 -1.77
CA MET A 58 2.98 -9.29 -0.75
C MET A 58 2.97 -10.79 -0.41
N ILE A 59 1.81 -11.36 -0.13
CA ILE A 59 1.67 -12.79 0.16
C ILE A 59 2.14 -13.63 -1.03
N GLY A 60 1.73 -13.25 -2.24
CA GLY A 60 2.18 -13.89 -3.48
C GLY A 60 3.69 -13.79 -3.69
N GLY A 61 4.29 -12.64 -3.38
CA GLY A 61 5.75 -12.45 -3.42
C GLY A 61 6.49 -13.38 -2.45
N LEU A 62 6.02 -13.50 -1.21
CA LEU A 62 6.58 -14.45 -0.22
C LEU A 62 6.42 -15.91 -0.68
N ALA A 63 5.27 -16.26 -1.24
CA ALA A 63 5.02 -17.58 -1.80
C ALA A 63 5.96 -17.90 -2.97
N LEU A 64 6.19 -16.96 -3.89
CA LEU A 64 7.15 -17.11 -4.99
C LEU A 64 8.57 -17.34 -4.45
N VAL A 65 9.01 -16.54 -3.47
CA VAL A 65 10.33 -16.70 -2.85
C VAL A 65 10.48 -18.09 -2.21
N TYR A 66 9.46 -18.55 -1.50
CA TYR A 66 9.47 -19.88 -0.90
C TYR A 66 9.56 -21.00 -1.95
N VAL A 67 8.75 -20.92 -3.02
CA VAL A 67 8.71 -21.95 -4.07
C VAL A 67 10.03 -22.02 -4.86
N TYR A 68 10.63 -20.88 -5.19
CA TYR A 68 11.82 -20.85 -6.07
C TYR A 68 13.15 -20.93 -5.31
N TRP A 69 13.20 -20.45 -4.05
CA TRP A 69 14.46 -20.37 -3.29
C TRP A 69 14.39 -21.04 -1.91
N HIS A 70 13.27 -21.71 -1.59
CA HIS A 70 13.07 -22.46 -0.34
C HIS A 70 13.33 -21.66 0.95
N GLY A 71 13.07 -20.32 0.92
CA GLY A 71 13.22 -19.43 2.07
C GLY A 71 12.26 -18.26 2.03
N PHE A 72 11.93 -17.66 3.19
CA PHE A 72 10.93 -16.59 3.24
C PHE A 72 11.50 -15.16 3.08
N ILE A 73 12.73 -14.90 3.52
CA ILE A 73 13.31 -13.54 3.56
C ILE A 73 14.71 -13.54 2.88
N VAL A 74 14.91 -14.42 1.90
CA VAL A 74 16.19 -14.52 1.18
C VAL A 74 16.50 -13.31 0.29
N THR A 75 15.49 -12.48 -0.01
CA THR A 75 15.60 -11.27 -0.84
C THR A 75 16.10 -10.04 -0.06
N GLY A 76 16.74 -10.26 1.09
CA GLY A 76 17.40 -9.21 1.87
C GLY A 76 16.43 -8.11 2.36
N MET A 77 16.80 -6.85 2.11
CA MET A 77 16.01 -5.68 2.57
C MET A 77 14.63 -5.61 1.93
N HIS A 78 14.47 -6.05 0.67
CA HIS A 78 13.17 -6.11 0.01
C HIS A 78 12.19 -6.97 0.79
N GLY A 79 12.56 -8.21 1.14
CA GLY A 79 11.72 -9.10 1.92
C GLY A 79 11.41 -8.57 3.33
N LYS A 80 12.43 -8.03 4.03
CA LYS A 80 12.26 -7.47 5.39
C LYS A 80 11.29 -6.29 5.41
N ILE A 81 11.45 -5.32 4.50
CA ILE A 81 10.56 -4.17 4.40
C ILE A 81 9.16 -4.61 3.93
N GLY A 82 9.08 -5.58 3.01
CA GLY A 82 7.81 -6.15 2.58
C GLY A 82 6.97 -6.68 3.74
N VAL A 83 7.58 -7.46 4.64
CA VAL A 83 6.90 -7.98 5.84
C VAL A 83 6.58 -6.85 6.82
N LEU A 84 7.49 -5.87 6.99
CA LEU A 84 7.27 -4.70 7.86
C LEU A 84 6.04 -3.87 7.44
N ILE A 85 5.76 -3.76 6.16
CA ILE A 85 4.61 -2.98 5.65
C ILE A 85 3.27 -3.63 6.02
N ALA A 86 3.21 -4.95 6.21
CA ALA A 86 1.97 -5.69 6.42
C ALA A 86 1.06 -5.13 7.52
N PRO A 87 1.52 -4.89 8.76
CA PRO A 87 0.68 -4.35 9.83
C PRO A 87 0.13 -2.96 9.48
N PHE A 88 0.87 -2.14 8.75
CA PHE A 88 0.41 -0.81 8.33
C PHE A 88 -0.66 -0.89 7.23
N ILE A 89 -0.57 -1.86 6.31
CA ILE A 89 -1.63 -2.14 5.32
C ILE A 89 -2.90 -2.58 6.03
N ILE A 90 -2.79 -3.51 7.00
CA ILE A 90 -3.92 -3.99 7.79
C ILE A 90 -4.57 -2.83 8.54
N PHE A 91 -3.79 -2.00 9.24
CA PHE A 91 -4.31 -0.84 9.94
C PHE A 91 -4.97 0.15 8.99
N GLY A 92 -4.35 0.45 7.84
CA GLY A 92 -4.92 1.33 6.81
C GLY A 92 -6.27 0.81 6.30
N PHE A 93 -6.38 -0.49 6.05
CA PHE A 93 -7.61 -1.13 5.60
C PHE A 93 -8.71 -1.07 6.70
N LEU A 94 -8.40 -1.53 7.91
CA LEU A 94 -9.37 -1.60 9.01
C LEU A 94 -9.84 -0.21 9.45
N SER A 95 -8.92 0.75 9.60
CA SER A 95 -9.27 2.13 9.94
C SER A 95 -10.14 2.78 8.85
N GLY A 96 -9.84 2.54 7.57
CA GLY A 96 -10.67 3.01 6.45
C GLY A 96 -12.07 2.42 6.47
N VAL A 97 -12.22 1.12 6.71
CA VAL A 97 -13.52 0.44 6.88
C VAL A 97 -14.29 1.03 8.08
N TYR A 98 -13.62 1.21 9.20
CA TYR A 98 -14.23 1.78 10.40
C TYR A 98 -14.72 3.21 10.17
N ILE A 99 -13.89 4.09 9.58
CA ILE A 99 -14.25 5.47 9.24
C ILE A 99 -15.46 5.51 8.30
N ASN A 100 -15.51 4.58 7.33
CA ASN A 100 -16.63 4.51 6.38
C ASN A 100 -17.94 4.08 7.03
N ARG A 101 -17.89 3.18 8.00
CA ARG A 101 -19.08 2.70 8.74
C ARG A 101 -19.61 3.72 9.73
N LYS A 102 -18.73 4.37 10.48
CA LYS A 102 -19.10 5.38 11.50
C LYS A 102 -18.95 6.79 10.92
N LYS A 103 -20.03 7.29 10.29
CA LYS A 103 -20.07 8.61 9.62
C LYS A 103 -19.75 9.82 10.52
N LYS A 104 -19.77 9.70 11.85
CA LYS A 104 -19.46 10.75 12.84
C LYS A 104 -18.08 10.56 13.47
N ASN A 105 -17.05 10.43 12.68
CA ASN A 105 -15.70 10.32 13.21
C ASN A 105 -15.10 11.72 13.41
N GLY A 106 -14.47 11.93 14.57
CA GLY A 106 -13.67 13.13 14.85
C GLY A 106 -12.56 13.36 13.82
N ARG A 107 -11.77 14.40 14.03
CA ARG A 107 -10.68 14.76 13.11
C ARG A 107 -9.45 13.87 13.23
N LEU A 108 -9.22 13.26 14.41
CA LEU A 108 -7.99 12.53 14.73
C LEU A 108 -7.87 11.22 13.93
N LEU A 109 -8.89 10.36 13.92
CA LEU A 109 -8.78 9.07 13.24
C LEU A 109 -8.59 9.18 11.72
N PRO A 110 -9.28 10.10 10.99
CA PRO A 110 -8.96 10.36 9.59
C PRO A 110 -7.53 10.87 9.36
N LEU A 111 -6.97 11.66 10.28
CA LEU A 111 -5.59 12.12 10.20
C LEU A 111 -4.62 10.94 10.37
N VAL A 112 -4.78 10.13 11.42
CA VAL A 112 -3.94 8.94 11.66
C VAL A 112 -4.02 7.95 10.50
N HIS A 113 -5.23 7.71 9.96
CA HIS A 113 -5.44 6.89 8.75
C HIS A 113 -4.66 7.46 7.56
N GLY A 114 -4.72 8.78 7.33
CA GLY A 114 -4.01 9.44 6.24
C GLY A 114 -2.49 9.35 6.38
N LEU A 115 -1.95 9.61 7.59
CA LEU A 115 -0.51 9.53 7.88
C LEU A 115 0.01 8.08 7.75
N ASN A 116 -0.75 7.10 8.25
CA ASN A 116 -0.40 5.69 8.07
C ASN A 116 -0.31 5.31 6.59
N ASN A 117 -1.29 5.70 5.78
CA ASN A 117 -1.27 5.35 4.36
C ASN A 117 -0.20 6.14 3.56
N LEU A 118 0.15 7.36 3.99
CA LEU A 118 1.33 8.05 3.48
C LEU A 118 2.61 7.27 3.79
N PHE A 119 2.76 6.79 5.03
CA PHE A 119 3.91 5.97 5.42
C PHE A 119 4.00 4.67 4.61
N VAL A 120 2.87 3.97 4.40
CA VAL A 120 2.80 2.79 3.51
C VAL A 120 3.27 3.15 2.10
N LEU A 121 2.82 4.27 1.52
CA LEU A 121 3.24 4.71 0.19
C LEU A 121 4.74 4.97 0.11
N VAL A 122 5.32 5.64 1.10
CA VAL A 122 6.77 5.89 1.15
C VAL A 122 7.54 4.56 1.17
N LEU A 123 7.13 3.61 2.00
CA LEU A 123 7.75 2.29 2.03
C LEU A 123 7.56 1.53 0.71
N CYS A 124 6.40 1.65 0.06
CA CYS A 124 6.16 1.06 -1.26
C CYS A 124 7.08 1.65 -2.34
N LEU A 125 7.38 2.94 -2.31
CA LEU A 125 8.35 3.56 -3.24
C LEU A 125 9.77 3.01 -3.00
N ILE A 126 10.18 2.83 -1.75
CA ILE A 126 11.45 2.16 -1.40
C ILE A 126 11.46 0.72 -1.91
N GLN A 127 10.32 0.02 -1.84
CA GLN A 127 10.17 -1.34 -2.35
C GLN A 127 10.32 -1.45 -3.87
N ILE A 128 10.00 -0.42 -4.65
CA ILE A 128 10.28 -0.40 -6.09
C ILE A 128 11.78 -0.50 -6.33
N VAL A 129 12.57 0.32 -5.64
CA VAL A 129 14.04 0.36 -5.82
C VAL A 129 14.67 -0.97 -5.38
N SER A 130 14.35 -1.45 -4.18
CA SER A 130 14.88 -2.73 -3.67
C SER A 130 14.38 -3.94 -4.48
N GLY A 131 13.15 -3.88 -4.98
CA GLY A 131 12.57 -4.92 -5.83
C GLY A 131 13.25 -5.02 -7.20
N LEU A 132 13.65 -3.88 -7.79
CA LEU A 132 14.44 -3.86 -9.02
C LEU A 132 15.83 -4.51 -8.82
N GLN A 133 16.46 -4.28 -7.66
CA GLN A 133 17.72 -4.95 -7.32
C GLN A 133 17.54 -6.47 -7.21
N VAL A 134 16.49 -6.91 -6.48
CA VAL A 134 16.15 -8.33 -6.37
C VAL A 134 15.86 -8.94 -7.75
N TYR A 135 15.10 -8.24 -8.59
CA TYR A 135 14.78 -8.72 -9.94
C TYR A 135 16.03 -8.91 -10.79
N ARG A 136 16.97 -7.96 -10.74
CA ARG A 136 18.27 -8.09 -11.45
C ARG A 136 19.06 -9.29 -10.95
N SER A 137 19.26 -9.41 -9.62
CA SER A 137 20.12 -10.43 -9.03
C SER A 137 19.53 -11.84 -9.07
N PHE A 138 18.21 -11.98 -8.87
CA PHE A 138 17.56 -13.30 -8.74
C PHE A 138 16.86 -13.80 -10.01
N VAL A 139 16.49 -12.90 -10.93
CA VAL A 139 15.73 -13.26 -12.14
C VAL A 139 16.56 -13.09 -13.41
N LEU A 140 17.38 -12.03 -13.50
CA LEU A 140 18.20 -11.76 -14.69
C LEU A 140 19.63 -12.32 -14.56
N GLY A 141 20.06 -12.74 -13.37
CA GLY A 141 21.38 -13.38 -13.15
C GLY A 141 22.55 -12.39 -13.22
N GLY A 142 22.31 -11.09 -12.94
CA GLY A 142 23.30 -10.02 -13.01
C GLY A 142 23.77 -9.51 -11.67
#